data_667411c098340e570e4d83ddc4913375
#
_entry.id   667411c098340e570e4d83ddc4913375
#
_cell.length_a   1.000
_cell.length_b   1.000
_cell.length_c   1.000
_cell.angle_alpha   90.00
_cell.angle_beta   90.00
_cell.angle_gamma   90.00
#
_symmetry.space_group_name_H-M   'P 1'
#
loop_
_entity.id
_entity.type
_entity.pdbx_description
1 polymer ?
#
loop_
_entity_poly.entity_id
_entity_poly.type
_entity_poly.pdbx_seq_one_letter_code
_entity_poly.pdbx_strand_id
1 'polypeptide(L)'
;EEKWCRENYKSPMPNALYAVAEGDPIGFFLKDSIPTSGRNLQGEFIDMKNLHLNTPKHEDGKGDSKEFESGTFRYKAPPEAGNGIRKVEEGQVVKYEADGHGIVEFAETGLRLIDIGTFQQVGRTNSILGGVEKMAEVDIDCPDKTKDAVQNGAIIEAEVVNIKGTVGEKVIIKAKKLTINGQTHQSAVMYADEASINIHKGILYAKEADIDKLESGKVYGGSINVLDAQGAK
;
A
#
# COMPACT_ATOMS: atom_id res chain seq x y z
N GLU A 1 24.79 -0.54 1.21
CA GLU A 1 23.50 -0.99 0.61
C GLU A 1 22.42 -1.20 1.68
N GLU A 2 22.64 -1.98 2.73
CA GLU A 2 21.67 -2.23 3.80
C GLU A 2 21.19 -0.93 4.51
N LYS A 3 22.11 0.01 4.73
CA LYS A 3 21.78 1.31 5.32
C LYS A 3 20.92 2.16 4.39
N TRP A 4 21.24 2.15 3.08
CA TRP A 4 20.47 2.85 2.06
C TRP A 4 19.04 2.30 1.97
N CYS A 5 18.88 0.97 2.00
CA CYS A 5 17.57 0.32 2.00
C CYS A 5 16.75 0.70 3.23
N ARG A 6 17.33 0.68 4.43
CA ARG A 6 16.63 1.07 5.67
C ARG A 6 16.21 2.54 5.68
N GLU A 7 16.93 3.42 5.00
CA GLU A 7 16.61 4.84 4.94
C GLU A 7 15.57 5.17 3.86
N ASN A 8 15.55 4.43 2.74
CA ASN A 8 14.71 4.72 1.58
C ASN A 8 13.43 3.89 1.52
N TYR A 9 13.35 2.74 2.23
CA TYR A 9 12.16 1.89 2.26
C TYR A 9 11.37 1.98 3.59
N LYS A 10 11.44 3.07 4.30
CA LYS A 10 10.52 3.34 5.41
C LYS A 10 9.16 3.68 4.85
N SER A 11 8.33 2.65 4.63
CA SER A 11 6.92 2.89 4.36
C SER A 11 6.28 3.57 5.56
N PRO A 12 5.64 4.72 5.39
CA PRO A 12 4.86 5.35 6.45
C PRO A 12 3.61 4.52 6.81
N MET A 13 3.27 3.52 5.98
CA MET A 13 2.13 2.62 6.14
C MET A 13 2.60 1.18 5.94
N PRO A 14 2.93 0.44 7.02
CA PRO A 14 3.59 -0.87 6.92
C PRO A 14 2.77 -1.96 6.21
N ASN A 15 1.48 -1.78 6.06
CA ASN A 15 0.59 -2.75 5.38
C ASN A 15 -0.04 -2.18 4.10
N ALA A 16 0.45 -1.03 3.62
CA ALA A 16 -0.03 -0.47 2.36
C ALA A 16 0.35 -1.38 1.18
N LEU A 17 -0.55 -1.45 0.22
CA LEU A 17 -0.32 -2.11 -1.06
C LEU A 17 0.34 -1.11 -2.02
N TYR A 18 1.31 -1.56 -2.77
CA TYR A 18 2.05 -0.71 -3.69
C TYR A 18 1.79 -1.14 -5.13
N ALA A 19 1.49 -0.18 -5.96
CA ALA A 19 1.46 -0.38 -7.39
C ALA A 19 2.86 -0.26 -7.99
N VAL A 20 3.13 -1.10 -8.98
CA VAL A 20 4.40 -1.17 -9.70
C VAL A 20 4.16 -1.21 -11.20
N ALA A 21 5.16 -0.78 -11.96
CA ALA A 21 5.24 -0.92 -13.41
C ALA A 21 6.34 -1.91 -13.77
N GLU A 22 6.35 -2.37 -15.01
CA GLU A 22 7.39 -3.27 -15.53
C GLU A 22 8.80 -2.70 -15.27
N GLY A 23 9.67 -3.53 -14.68
CA GLY A 23 11.03 -3.15 -14.30
C GLY A 23 11.17 -2.49 -12.94
N ASP A 24 10.06 -2.15 -12.25
CA ASP A 24 10.14 -1.58 -10.91
C ASP A 24 10.69 -2.61 -9.90
N PRO A 25 11.60 -2.20 -9.00
CA PRO A 25 12.05 -3.06 -7.92
C PRO A 25 10.94 -3.21 -6.87
N ILE A 26 10.55 -4.45 -6.59
CA ILE A 26 9.56 -4.77 -5.54
C ILE A 26 10.25 -4.89 -4.19
N GLY A 27 11.43 -5.53 -4.17
CA GLY A 27 12.18 -5.71 -2.95
C GLY A 27 13.33 -6.70 -3.13
N PHE A 28 13.97 -7.01 -2.02
CA PHE A 28 15.03 -8.02 -2.00
C PHE A 28 14.96 -8.85 -0.72
N PHE A 29 15.44 -10.08 -0.81
CA PHE A 29 15.61 -10.98 0.31
C PHE A 29 17.10 -11.29 0.47
N LEU A 30 17.60 -11.15 1.70
CA LEU A 30 18.95 -11.55 2.04
C LEU A 30 18.90 -13.00 2.58
N LYS A 31 19.52 -13.92 1.87
CA LYS A 31 19.72 -15.28 2.38
C LYS A 31 20.64 -15.20 3.61
N ASP A 32 20.26 -15.92 4.66
CA ASP A 32 21.12 -15.99 5.84
C ASP A 32 22.50 -16.47 5.43
N SER A 33 23.51 -15.66 5.70
CA SER A 33 24.90 -16.12 5.59
C SER A 33 25.13 -17.11 6.72
N ILE A 34 25.60 -18.32 6.39
CA ILE A 34 26.14 -19.22 7.41
C ILE A 34 27.28 -18.44 8.07
N PRO A 35 27.20 -18.13 9.37
CA PRO A 35 28.27 -17.38 10.01
C PRO A 35 29.55 -18.20 9.90
N THR A 36 30.55 -17.62 9.27
CA THR A 36 31.87 -18.24 9.19
C THR A 36 32.59 -17.95 10.47
N SER A 37 33.18 -19.00 11.06
CA SER A 37 34.06 -18.88 12.25
C SER A 37 35.16 -17.85 11.99
N GLY A 38 35.30 -16.89 12.89
CA GLY A 38 36.35 -15.86 12.83
C GLY A 38 37.58 -16.24 13.64
N ARG A 39 38.57 -15.35 13.64
CA ARG A 39 39.73 -15.42 14.57
C ARG A 39 39.76 -14.11 15.37
N ASN A 40 40.11 -14.23 16.66
CA ASN A 40 40.37 -13.05 17.45
C ASN A 40 41.74 -12.44 17.09
N LEU A 41 42.07 -11.33 17.70
CA LEU A 41 43.39 -10.67 17.46
C LEU A 41 44.60 -11.49 17.92
N GLN A 42 44.38 -12.51 18.76
CA GLN A 42 45.39 -13.46 19.20
C GLN A 42 45.53 -14.67 18.24
N GLY A 43 44.65 -14.75 17.20
CA GLY A 43 44.65 -15.82 16.21
C GLY A 43 43.86 -17.06 16.64
N GLU A 44 43.19 -17.04 17.78
CA GLU A 44 42.38 -18.13 18.27
C GLU A 44 41.08 -18.22 17.50
N PHE A 45 40.60 -19.43 17.27
CA PHE A 45 39.37 -19.71 16.51
C PHE A 45 38.14 -19.32 17.34
N ILE A 46 37.30 -18.43 16.82
CA ILE A 46 36.03 -18.09 17.44
C ILE A 46 34.96 -18.94 16.79
N ASP A 47 34.48 -19.97 17.51
CA ASP A 47 33.37 -20.76 17.06
C ASP A 47 32.05 -20.00 17.27
N MET A 48 31.39 -19.64 16.19
CA MET A 48 30.12 -18.91 16.22
C MET A 48 28.98 -19.67 16.93
N LYS A 49 29.10 -20.99 17.09
CA LYS A 49 28.12 -21.76 17.87
C LYS A 49 28.13 -21.41 19.37
N ASN A 50 29.20 -20.85 19.87
CA ASN A 50 29.37 -20.45 21.26
C ASN A 50 29.23 -18.93 21.49
N LEU A 51 29.06 -18.16 20.44
CA LEU A 51 28.68 -16.75 20.57
C LEU A 51 27.22 -16.63 20.98
N HIS A 52 26.95 -16.83 22.25
CA HIS A 52 25.74 -16.29 22.83
C HIS A 52 25.88 -14.77 22.73
N LEU A 53 25.20 -14.19 21.73
CA LEU A 53 24.95 -12.76 21.74
C LEU A 53 24.29 -12.49 23.10
N ASN A 54 25.08 -11.96 24.03
CA ASN A 54 24.55 -11.37 25.26
C ASN A 54 23.66 -10.19 24.81
N THR A 55 22.44 -10.46 24.41
CA THR A 55 21.41 -9.47 24.51
C THR A 55 21.40 -9.06 25.97
N PRO A 56 21.59 -7.77 26.30
CA PRO A 56 21.51 -7.33 27.69
C PRO A 56 20.16 -7.83 28.21
N LYS A 57 20.22 -8.79 29.15
CA LYS A 57 19.04 -9.16 29.92
C LYS A 57 18.70 -7.91 30.70
N HIS A 58 17.66 -7.22 30.32
CA HIS A 58 16.97 -6.31 31.22
C HIS A 58 16.53 -7.14 32.41
N GLU A 59 17.16 -6.89 33.56
CA GLU A 59 16.92 -7.57 34.84
C GLU A 59 15.54 -7.24 35.45
N ASP A 60 14.66 -6.64 34.72
CA ASP A 60 13.29 -6.40 35.17
C ASP A 60 12.38 -7.43 34.54
N GLY A 61 12.07 -8.48 35.30
CA GLY A 61 11.30 -9.68 34.97
C GLY A 61 9.83 -9.44 34.54
N LYS A 62 9.59 -8.44 33.72
CA LYS A 62 8.39 -8.22 32.90
C LYS A 62 8.85 -7.84 31.49
N GLY A 63 9.42 -8.81 30.82
CA GLY A 63 9.58 -8.75 29.39
C GLY A 63 8.21 -8.83 28.72
N ASP A 64 7.52 -7.72 28.59
CA ASP A 64 6.61 -7.54 27.49
C ASP A 64 7.48 -7.62 26.22
N SER A 65 7.60 -8.81 25.69
CA SER A 65 7.88 -9.02 24.29
C SER A 65 6.67 -8.42 23.57
N LYS A 66 6.65 -7.11 23.42
CA LYS A 66 5.87 -6.48 22.37
C LYS A 66 6.47 -7.04 21.09
N GLU A 67 5.98 -8.21 20.68
CA GLU A 67 6.00 -8.58 19.29
C GLU A 67 5.52 -7.34 18.57
N PHE A 68 6.42 -6.74 17.81
CA PHE A 68 6.04 -5.77 16.83
C PHE A 68 5.12 -6.53 15.88
N GLU A 69 3.82 -6.48 16.14
CA GLU A 69 2.78 -6.74 15.16
C GLU A 69 2.82 -5.62 14.09
N SER A 70 3.98 -5.43 13.50
CA SER A 70 4.05 -4.83 12.20
C SER A 70 3.63 -5.95 11.26
N GLY A 71 2.50 -5.82 10.60
CA GLY A 71 2.00 -6.77 9.61
C GLY A 71 2.88 -6.90 8.37
N THR A 72 4.17 -6.80 8.54
CA THR A 72 5.22 -7.12 7.59
C THR A 72 5.38 -8.62 7.62
N PHE A 73 4.98 -9.28 6.53
CA PHE A 73 5.30 -10.69 6.30
C PHE A 73 6.81 -10.86 6.39
N ARG A 74 7.28 -11.52 7.43
CA ARG A 74 8.69 -11.92 7.54
C ARG A 74 8.82 -13.30 6.94
N TYR A 75 9.26 -13.37 5.71
CA TYR A 75 9.61 -14.63 5.09
C TYR A 75 10.88 -15.20 5.73
N LYS A 76 10.84 -16.46 6.16
CA LYS A 76 12.01 -17.19 6.67
C LYS A 76 12.91 -17.72 5.53
N ALA A 77 12.38 -17.80 4.33
CA ALA A 77 13.07 -18.19 3.11
C ALA A 77 12.70 -17.21 2.00
N PRO A 78 13.48 -17.13 0.90
CA PRO A 78 13.11 -16.29 -0.22
C PRO A 78 11.70 -16.60 -0.70
N PRO A 79 10.75 -15.63 -0.70
CA PRO A 79 9.39 -15.87 -1.14
C PRO A 79 9.35 -16.38 -2.60
N GLU A 80 8.32 -17.12 -2.93
CA GLU A 80 8.10 -17.53 -4.31
C GLU A 80 7.68 -16.35 -5.16
N ALA A 81 8.25 -16.25 -6.36
CA ALA A 81 7.83 -15.29 -7.36
C ALA A 81 6.63 -15.86 -8.11
N GLY A 82 5.47 -15.31 -7.88
CA GLY A 82 4.26 -15.64 -8.59
C GLY A 82 4.12 -14.87 -9.90
N ASN A 83 2.89 -14.81 -10.41
CA ASN A 83 2.61 -14.21 -11.71
C ASN A 83 3.04 -12.72 -11.74
N GLY A 84 3.69 -12.29 -12.82
CA GLY A 84 4.12 -10.92 -13.04
C GLY A 84 5.32 -10.48 -12.19
N ILE A 85 6.02 -11.39 -11.51
CA ILE A 85 7.20 -11.07 -10.71
C ILE A 85 8.40 -11.88 -11.17
N ARG A 86 9.49 -11.20 -11.50
CA ARG A 86 10.78 -11.81 -11.84
C ARG A 86 11.66 -11.88 -10.60
N LYS A 87 12.18 -13.08 -10.36
CA LYS A 87 13.13 -13.35 -9.28
C LYS A 87 14.54 -13.47 -9.87
N VAL A 88 15.49 -12.69 -9.35
CA VAL A 88 16.90 -12.70 -9.75
C VAL A 88 17.75 -13.03 -8.55
N GLU A 89 18.55 -14.09 -8.64
CA GLU A 89 19.44 -14.51 -7.55
C GLU A 89 20.88 -14.08 -7.83
N GLU A 90 21.42 -13.23 -6.98
CA GLU A 90 22.79 -12.73 -7.04
C GLU A 90 23.53 -13.08 -5.74
N GLY A 91 24.15 -14.24 -5.68
CA GLY A 91 24.85 -14.70 -4.49
C GLY A 91 23.91 -14.88 -3.29
N GLN A 92 24.07 -14.04 -2.28
CA GLN A 92 23.23 -14.06 -1.06
C GLN A 92 21.99 -13.17 -1.17
N VAL A 93 21.86 -12.40 -2.24
CA VAL A 93 20.74 -11.50 -2.46
C VAL A 93 19.79 -12.10 -3.47
N VAL A 94 18.51 -12.12 -3.15
CA VAL A 94 17.42 -12.45 -4.08
C VAL A 94 16.64 -11.17 -4.32
N LYS A 95 16.64 -10.69 -5.56
CA LYS A 95 15.92 -9.49 -5.99
C LYS A 95 14.59 -9.89 -6.62
N TYR A 96 13.57 -9.09 -6.38
CA TYR A 96 12.25 -9.21 -6.98
C TYR A 96 11.95 -7.95 -7.74
N GLU A 97 11.62 -8.11 -9.02
CA GLU A 97 11.30 -7.04 -9.95
C GLU A 97 9.93 -7.31 -10.58
N ALA A 98 9.19 -6.27 -10.89
CA ALA A 98 7.94 -6.39 -11.61
C ALA A 98 8.19 -6.74 -13.08
N ASP A 99 7.46 -7.73 -13.59
CA ASP A 99 7.47 -8.15 -15.00
C ASP A 99 6.17 -7.74 -15.72
N GLY A 100 5.55 -6.66 -15.19
CA GLY A 100 4.31 -6.08 -15.67
C GLY A 100 3.84 -4.93 -14.79
N HIS A 101 2.61 -4.52 -15.00
CA HIS A 101 1.94 -3.46 -14.22
C HIS A 101 0.96 -4.09 -13.24
N GLY A 102 0.68 -3.42 -12.14
CA GLY A 102 -0.34 -3.87 -11.21
C GLY A 102 -0.01 -3.55 -9.74
N ILE A 103 -0.74 -4.18 -8.85
CA ILE A 103 -0.59 -4.04 -7.40
C ILE A 103 0.14 -5.28 -6.86
N VAL A 104 1.18 -5.06 -6.06
CA VAL A 104 1.91 -6.16 -5.41
C VAL A 104 1.08 -6.70 -4.26
N GLU A 105 0.75 -7.98 -4.33
CA GLU A 105 0.13 -8.71 -3.24
C GLU A 105 1.16 -9.61 -2.56
N PHE A 106 1.21 -9.51 -1.23
CA PHE A 106 2.05 -10.34 -0.37
C PHE A 106 1.19 -11.47 0.18
N ALA A 107 1.54 -12.70 -0.17
CA ALA A 107 0.93 -13.92 0.37
C ALA A 107 1.89 -14.60 1.37
N GLU A 108 1.40 -15.58 2.11
CA GLU A 108 2.23 -16.29 3.12
C GLU A 108 3.49 -16.94 2.52
N THR A 109 3.42 -17.41 1.30
CA THR A 109 4.52 -18.16 0.64
C THR A 109 5.22 -17.37 -0.45
N GLY A 110 4.63 -16.27 -0.93
CA GLY A 110 5.18 -15.60 -2.10
C GLY A 110 4.59 -14.23 -2.41
N LEU A 111 5.01 -13.70 -3.52
CA LEU A 111 4.61 -12.41 -4.06
C LEU A 111 3.94 -12.63 -5.41
N ARG A 112 2.91 -11.86 -5.72
CA ARG A 112 2.31 -11.82 -7.06
C ARG A 112 1.84 -10.42 -7.43
N LEU A 113 1.74 -10.14 -8.73
CA LEU A 113 1.04 -8.96 -9.24
C LEU A 113 -0.42 -9.30 -9.52
N ILE A 114 -1.28 -8.36 -9.19
CA ILE A 114 -2.70 -8.37 -9.57
C ILE A 114 -2.97 -7.13 -10.42
N ASP A 115 -3.53 -7.33 -11.61
CA ASP A 115 -3.82 -6.25 -12.55
C ASP A 115 -4.93 -5.33 -12.02
N ILE A 116 -5.99 -5.94 -11.48
CA ILE A 116 -7.12 -5.24 -10.87
C ILE A 116 -7.22 -5.63 -9.41
N GLY A 117 -7.02 -4.66 -8.53
CA GLY A 117 -7.21 -4.85 -7.09
C GLY A 117 -8.70 -4.83 -6.73
N THR A 118 -9.28 -5.99 -6.44
CA THR A 118 -10.69 -6.09 -6.01
C THR A 118 -10.78 -6.20 -4.50
N PHE A 119 -11.48 -5.26 -3.87
CA PHE A 119 -11.60 -5.17 -2.41
C PHE A 119 -13.07 -5.02 -1.99
N GLN A 120 -13.43 -5.57 -0.84
CA GLN A 120 -14.70 -5.24 -0.20
C GLN A 120 -14.60 -3.92 0.57
N GLN A 121 -13.46 -3.67 1.19
CA GLN A 121 -13.18 -2.44 1.93
C GLN A 121 -11.70 -2.09 1.86
N VAL A 122 -11.41 -0.80 1.77
CA VAL A 122 -10.05 -0.26 1.88
C VAL A 122 -9.99 0.65 3.10
N GLY A 123 -9.04 0.38 4.00
CA GLY A 123 -8.79 1.15 5.20
C GLY A 123 -7.38 1.75 5.21
N ARG A 124 -7.06 2.40 6.32
CA ARG A 124 -5.75 3.03 6.49
C ARG A 124 -4.59 2.01 6.41
N THR A 125 -4.80 0.80 6.92
CA THR A 125 -3.77 -0.25 6.97
C THR A 125 -3.51 -0.90 5.63
N ASN A 126 -4.51 -0.99 4.76
CA ASN A 126 -4.41 -1.55 3.41
C ASN A 126 -4.63 -0.47 2.33
N SER A 127 -4.17 0.74 2.58
CA SER A 127 -4.15 1.82 1.58
C SER A 127 -3.35 1.40 0.35
N ILE A 128 -3.68 1.98 -0.81
CA ILE A 128 -3.07 1.65 -2.10
C ILE A 128 -2.29 2.86 -2.57
N LEU A 129 -1.01 2.69 -2.83
CA LEU A 129 -0.10 3.80 -3.08
C LEU A 129 0.64 3.67 -4.41
N GLY A 130 0.91 4.81 -5.03
CA GLY A 130 1.81 4.95 -6.18
C GLY A 130 1.29 4.44 -7.51
N GLY A 131 -0.03 4.20 -7.66
CA GLY A 131 -0.61 3.56 -8.84
C GLY A 131 -1.09 4.50 -9.95
N VAL A 132 -1.11 5.82 -9.73
CA VAL A 132 -1.70 6.77 -10.71
C VAL A 132 -1.02 6.69 -12.08
N GLU A 133 0.31 6.63 -12.11
CA GLU A 133 1.10 6.56 -13.34
C GLU A 133 1.54 5.13 -13.70
N LYS A 134 1.00 4.11 -13.01
CA LYS A 134 1.45 2.72 -13.13
C LYS A 134 0.36 1.76 -13.60
N MET A 135 -0.68 2.28 -14.25
CA MET A 135 -1.81 1.50 -14.79
C MET A 135 -2.51 0.61 -13.77
N ALA A 136 -2.45 0.98 -12.49
CA ALA A 136 -3.15 0.23 -11.45
C ALA A 136 -4.65 0.52 -11.49
N GLU A 137 -5.45 -0.52 -11.46
CA GLU A 137 -6.91 -0.43 -11.36
C GLU A 137 -7.40 -0.99 -10.02
N VAL A 138 -8.36 -0.29 -9.41
CA VAL A 138 -8.91 -0.62 -8.09
C VAL A 138 -10.42 -0.61 -8.12
N ASP A 139 -11.01 -1.76 -7.83
CA ASP A 139 -12.44 -1.95 -7.66
C ASP A 139 -12.78 -2.21 -6.20
N ILE A 140 -13.62 -1.36 -5.62
CA ILE A 140 -14.10 -1.52 -4.24
C ILE A 140 -15.61 -1.70 -4.28
N ASP A 141 -16.09 -2.88 -3.87
CA ASP A 141 -17.50 -3.21 -3.82
C ASP A 141 -17.87 -3.62 -2.40
N CYS A 142 -18.46 -2.69 -1.64
CA CYS A 142 -18.91 -2.93 -0.27
C CYS A 142 -20.40 -3.34 -0.27
N PRO A 143 -20.70 -4.62 -0.06
CA PRO A 143 -22.10 -5.09 -0.04
C PRO A 143 -22.87 -4.60 1.18
N ASP A 144 -22.18 -4.28 2.26
CA ASP A 144 -22.75 -3.79 3.51
C ASP A 144 -22.90 -2.26 3.49
N LYS A 145 -24.11 -1.80 3.20
CA LYS A 145 -24.44 -0.37 3.11
C LYS A 145 -24.31 0.39 4.44
N THR A 146 -24.11 -0.31 5.56
CA THR A 146 -23.91 0.32 6.86
C THR A 146 -22.43 0.65 7.13
N LYS A 147 -21.53 0.17 6.29
CA LYS A 147 -20.09 0.36 6.40
C LYS A 147 -19.56 1.23 5.27
N ASP A 148 -18.50 1.94 5.56
CA ASP A 148 -17.76 2.66 4.53
C ASP A 148 -16.98 1.68 3.65
N ALA A 149 -17.11 1.80 2.34
CA ALA A 149 -16.32 1.07 1.37
C ALA A 149 -14.85 1.50 1.46
N VAL A 150 -14.62 2.81 1.64
CA VAL A 150 -13.33 3.38 1.94
C VAL A 150 -13.37 3.95 3.35
N GLN A 151 -12.65 3.32 4.27
CA GLN A 151 -12.67 3.65 5.69
C GLN A 151 -11.85 4.92 6.00
N ASN A 152 -12.09 5.47 7.18
CA ASN A 152 -11.49 6.71 7.63
C ASN A 152 -9.95 6.73 7.53
N GLY A 153 -9.43 7.78 6.90
CA GLY A 153 -7.99 8.03 6.76
C GLY A 153 -7.26 7.11 5.77
N ALA A 154 -7.99 6.36 4.94
CA ALA A 154 -7.39 5.59 3.85
C ALA A 154 -6.84 6.49 2.74
N ILE A 155 -5.81 6.02 2.06
CA ILE A 155 -5.24 6.66 0.88
C ILE A 155 -5.33 5.67 -0.29
N ILE A 156 -5.85 6.13 -1.43
CA ILE A 156 -5.94 5.35 -2.66
C ILE A 156 -5.30 6.17 -3.77
N GLU A 157 -4.26 5.61 -4.37
CA GLU A 157 -3.57 6.18 -5.52
C GLU A 157 -3.52 5.11 -6.61
N ALA A 158 -4.36 5.24 -7.64
CA ALA A 158 -4.43 4.32 -8.77
C ALA A 158 -4.83 5.07 -10.05
N GLU A 159 -4.60 4.50 -11.21
CA GLU A 159 -5.02 5.12 -12.47
C GLU A 159 -6.54 5.13 -12.60
N VAL A 160 -7.18 3.98 -12.31
CA VAL A 160 -8.64 3.83 -12.32
C VAL A 160 -9.10 3.40 -10.94
N VAL A 161 -10.09 4.10 -10.39
CA VAL A 161 -10.68 3.79 -9.10
C VAL A 161 -12.19 3.74 -9.23
N ASN A 162 -12.77 2.58 -8.96
CA ASN A 162 -14.20 2.35 -8.96
C ASN A 162 -14.67 1.99 -7.54
N ILE A 163 -15.58 2.76 -6.98
CA ILE A 163 -16.09 2.57 -5.62
C ILE A 163 -17.61 2.42 -5.65
N LYS A 164 -18.11 1.29 -5.15
CA LYS A 164 -19.52 1.08 -4.84
C LYS A 164 -19.71 1.10 -3.33
N GLY A 165 -20.19 2.23 -2.81
CA GLY A 165 -20.42 2.45 -1.40
C GLY A 165 -19.95 3.82 -0.91
N THR A 166 -19.89 3.99 0.39
CA THR A 166 -19.55 5.26 1.04
C THR A 166 -18.05 5.43 1.19
N VAL A 167 -17.58 6.67 0.93
CA VAL A 167 -16.21 7.11 1.22
C VAL A 167 -16.20 7.86 2.55
N GLY A 168 -15.44 7.37 3.50
CA GLY A 168 -15.38 7.83 4.88
C GLY A 168 -14.59 9.13 5.10
N GLU A 169 -14.33 9.44 6.38
CA GLU A 169 -13.67 10.66 6.81
C GLU A 169 -12.19 10.70 6.45
N LYS A 170 -11.69 11.88 6.07
CA LYS A 170 -10.26 12.14 5.85
C LYS A 170 -9.62 11.17 4.85
N VAL A 171 -10.42 10.60 3.97
CA VAL A 171 -9.94 9.78 2.85
C VAL A 171 -9.29 10.68 1.81
N ILE A 172 -8.19 10.20 1.23
CA ILE A 172 -7.52 10.86 0.10
C ILE A 172 -7.54 9.90 -1.07
N ILE A 173 -8.08 10.33 -2.22
CA ILE A 173 -8.08 9.55 -3.46
C ILE A 173 -7.36 10.36 -4.52
N LYS A 174 -6.43 9.71 -5.24
CA LYS A 174 -5.81 10.24 -6.44
C LYS A 174 -5.96 9.25 -7.57
N ALA A 175 -6.58 9.68 -8.66
CA ALA A 175 -6.83 8.82 -9.81
C ALA A 175 -6.74 9.62 -11.11
N LYS A 176 -6.57 8.96 -12.27
CA LYS A 176 -6.91 9.57 -13.54
C LYS A 176 -8.41 9.49 -13.79
N LYS A 177 -8.99 8.32 -13.52
CA LYS A 177 -10.43 8.10 -13.62
C LYS A 177 -11.02 7.63 -12.30
N LEU A 178 -11.98 8.37 -11.77
CA LEU A 178 -12.65 8.10 -10.50
C LEU A 178 -14.14 7.92 -10.69
N THR A 179 -14.67 6.78 -10.27
CA THR A 179 -16.10 6.52 -10.26
C THR A 179 -16.56 6.16 -8.84
N ILE A 180 -17.54 6.89 -8.30
CA ILE A 180 -18.09 6.64 -6.97
C ILE A 180 -19.60 6.47 -7.05
N ASN A 181 -20.07 5.22 -7.02
CA ASN A 181 -21.48 4.88 -6.92
C ASN A 181 -21.89 4.84 -5.44
N GLY A 182 -21.98 6.00 -4.83
CA GLY A 182 -22.28 6.18 -3.42
C GLY A 182 -22.10 7.62 -2.98
N GLN A 183 -21.78 7.83 -1.72
CA GLN A 183 -21.57 9.17 -1.18
C GLN A 183 -20.16 9.38 -0.63
N THR A 184 -19.69 10.62 -0.69
CA THR A 184 -18.40 11.01 -0.09
C THR A 184 -18.64 11.77 1.20
N HIS A 185 -17.71 11.60 2.19
CA HIS A 185 -17.74 12.38 3.42
C HIS A 185 -17.22 13.81 3.18
N GLN A 186 -17.72 14.78 3.97
CA GLN A 186 -17.35 16.20 3.85
C GLN A 186 -15.85 16.50 4.03
N SER A 187 -15.11 15.65 4.73
CA SER A 187 -13.66 15.78 4.94
C SER A 187 -12.82 14.95 3.96
N ALA A 188 -13.45 14.23 3.02
CA ALA A 188 -12.72 13.50 1.99
C ALA A 188 -12.20 14.46 0.92
N VAL A 189 -11.00 14.18 0.40
CA VAL A 189 -10.35 14.98 -0.64
C VAL A 189 -9.98 14.08 -1.81
N MET A 190 -10.42 14.48 -3.00
CA MET A 190 -10.21 13.68 -4.21
C MET A 190 -9.53 14.53 -5.29
N TYR A 191 -8.62 13.89 -6.01
CA TYR A 191 -7.92 14.44 -7.17
C TYR A 191 -8.13 13.46 -8.33
N ALA A 192 -8.67 13.96 -9.45
CA ALA A 192 -8.89 13.14 -10.62
C ALA A 192 -8.67 13.93 -11.92
N ASP A 193 -8.43 13.24 -13.03
CA ASP A 193 -8.59 13.86 -14.35
C ASP A 193 -10.08 13.85 -14.71
N GLU A 194 -10.73 12.69 -14.60
CA GLU A 194 -12.16 12.47 -14.83
C GLU A 194 -12.81 11.92 -13.56
N ALA A 195 -13.90 12.52 -13.11
CA ALA A 195 -14.64 12.06 -11.95
C ALA A 195 -16.13 11.92 -12.23
N SER A 196 -16.71 10.78 -11.85
CA SER A 196 -18.15 10.54 -11.86
C SER A 196 -18.61 10.16 -10.45
N ILE A 197 -19.44 10.97 -9.81
CA ILE A 197 -19.80 10.80 -8.40
C ILE A 197 -21.31 10.96 -8.21
N ASN A 198 -21.93 9.96 -7.56
CA ASN A 198 -23.37 10.04 -7.29
C ASN A 198 -23.68 11.15 -6.26
N ILE A 199 -23.17 11.08 -5.03
CA ILE A 199 -23.42 12.13 -4.01
C ILE A 199 -22.08 12.66 -3.48
N HIS A 200 -21.78 13.91 -3.79
CA HIS A 200 -20.54 14.54 -3.36
C HIS A 200 -20.74 15.54 -2.22
N LYS A 201 -19.98 15.36 -1.13
CA LYS A 201 -20.00 16.26 0.05
C LYS A 201 -18.61 16.79 0.39
N GLY A 202 -17.55 16.23 -0.15
CA GLY A 202 -16.16 16.53 0.16
C GLY A 202 -15.56 17.66 -0.69
N ILE A 203 -14.26 17.51 -0.95
CA ILE A 203 -13.51 18.39 -1.82
C ILE A 203 -13.02 17.59 -3.03
N LEU A 204 -13.36 18.02 -4.22
CA LEU A 204 -12.93 17.42 -5.48
C LEU A 204 -12.14 18.41 -6.31
N TYR A 205 -10.98 17.98 -6.77
CA TYR A 205 -10.20 18.65 -7.80
C TYR A 205 -10.19 17.72 -9.03
N ALA A 206 -10.81 18.15 -10.13
CA ALA A 206 -10.89 17.34 -11.35
C ALA A 206 -10.77 18.20 -12.60
N LYS A 207 -10.25 17.66 -13.70
CA LYS A 207 -10.33 18.34 -15.00
C LYS A 207 -11.76 18.34 -15.51
N GLU A 208 -12.40 17.16 -15.43
CA GLU A 208 -13.80 16.95 -15.80
C GLU A 208 -14.52 16.24 -14.64
N ALA A 209 -15.72 16.72 -14.29
CA ALA A 209 -16.52 16.16 -13.22
C ALA A 209 -18.00 16.09 -13.59
N ASP A 210 -18.57 14.89 -13.48
CA ASP A 210 -20.00 14.62 -13.54
C ASP A 210 -20.51 14.22 -12.14
N ILE A 211 -21.45 14.98 -11.59
CA ILE A 211 -21.94 14.77 -10.23
C ILE A 211 -23.48 14.77 -10.26
N ASP A 212 -24.09 13.67 -9.82
CA ASP A 212 -25.53 13.60 -9.76
C ASP A 212 -26.08 14.55 -8.69
N LYS A 213 -25.48 14.53 -7.48
CA LYS A 213 -25.89 15.42 -6.39
C LYS A 213 -24.70 16.00 -5.63
N LEU A 214 -24.64 17.31 -5.56
CA LEU A 214 -23.61 18.05 -4.80
C LEU A 214 -24.24 18.62 -3.51
N GLU A 215 -23.91 18.04 -2.35
CA GLU A 215 -24.44 18.44 -1.03
C GLU A 215 -23.33 19.12 -0.19
N SER A 216 -23.35 20.42 -0.09
CA SER A 216 -22.39 21.21 0.74
C SER A 216 -20.91 20.98 0.39
N GLY A 217 -20.61 20.28 -0.70
CA GLY A 217 -19.26 19.98 -1.17
C GLY A 217 -18.62 21.15 -1.90
N LYS A 218 -17.34 20.96 -2.25
CA LYS A 218 -16.57 21.89 -3.07
C LYS A 218 -15.99 21.15 -4.27
N VAL A 219 -16.15 21.72 -5.45
CA VAL A 219 -15.62 21.14 -6.69
C VAL A 219 -14.81 22.22 -7.42
N TYR A 220 -13.60 21.87 -7.78
CA TYR A 220 -12.69 22.71 -8.54
C TYR A 220 -12.27 22.01 -9.82
N GLY A 221 -12.51 22.62 -10.96
CA GLY A 221 -12.15 21.98 -12.24
C GLY A 221 -12.39 22.82 -13.47
N GLY A 222 -12.08 22.23 -14.63
CA GLY A 222 -12.26 22.87 -15.94
C GLY A 222 -13.67 22.72 -16.49
N SER A 223 -14.23 21.52 -16.44
CA SER A 223 -15.58 21.19 -16.88
C SER A 223 -16.32 20.48 -15.75
N ILE A 224 -17.38 21.08 -15.26
CA ILE A 224 -18.13 20.56 -14.11
C ILE A 224 -19.62 20.51 -14.49
N ASN A 225 -20.19 19.32 -14.49
CA ASN A 225 -21.60 19.09 -14.67
C ASN A 225 -22.21 18.57 -13.37
N VAL A 226 -23.25 19.24 -12.88
CA VAL A 226 -23.98 18.87 -11.65
C VAL A 226 -25.44 18.86 -11.92
N LEU A 227 -26.13 17.74 -11.67
CA LEU A 227 -27.56 17.62 -11.91
C LEU A 227 -28.39 18.28 -10.80
N ASP A 228 -27.99 18.13 -9.53
CA ASP A 228 -28.65 18.78 -8.38
C ASP A 228 -27.61 19.34 -7.41
N ALA A 229 -27.74 20.58 -7.00
CA ALA A 229 -26.80 21.25 -6.11
C ALA A 229 -27.52 21.89 -4.90
N GLN A 230 -27.09 21.50 -3.68
CA GLN A 230 -27.66 22.00 -2.43
C GLN A 230 -26.53 22.51 -1.51
N GLY A 231 -26.50 23.81 -1.21
CA GLY A 231 -25.54 24.42 -0.29
C GLY A 231 -24.07 24.27 -0.70
N ALA A 232 -23.80 24.08 -1.97
CA ALA A 232 -22.46 23.84 -2.54
C ALA A 232 -21.70 25.12 -2.84
N LYS A 233 -20.40 25.01 -3.05
CA LYS A 233 -19.51 26.08 -3.51
C LYS A 233 -18.59 25.56 -4.61
#